data_24b38d69f0b326cced2cb61c54f3eb0a
#
_entry.id   24b38d69f0b326cced2cb61c54f3eb0a
#
_cell.length_a   1.000
_cell.length_b   1.000
_cell.length_c   1.000
_cell.angle_alpha   90.00
_cell.angle_beta   90.00
_cell.angle_gamma   90.00
#
_symmetry.space_group_name_H-M   'P 1'
#
loop_
_entity.id
_entity.type
_entity.pdbx_description
1 polymer ?
#
loop_
_entity_poly.entity_id
_entity_poly.type
_entity_poly.pdbx_seq_one_letter_code
_entity_poly.pdbx_strand_id
1 'polypeptide(L)'
;KGYDVNYVSNFTDVDDKIIKKAIEEGTTAEEISQRYIKECKKDMHDLNIEPATTHPLATQEIDGMIEMIKTLIDKGYAYDADGTVYYRTRKFKDYGKLSKKNIDDLEAGHRDIKVAGEESKEDPLDFVLWKPKKEGEPSWPSPWSDGRPGWHIECSVMSKKYLGDEIDIHAGGEDLIFPHHENEIAQSEAANGCEFSKYWMHNGFLNINNKKMSKSLGNFFTVRDISEKYDLQVLRFFMLSAHYRSPLNFSDDLMESAKN
;
A
#
# COMPACT_ATOMS: atom_id res chain seq x y z
N LYS A 1 -26.12 -9.15 5.80
CA LYS A 1 -26.25 -10.56 5.35
C LYS A 1 -25.93 -11.57 6.45
N GLY A 2 -25.82 -11.13 7.73
CA GLY A 2 -25.63 -12.03 8.88
C GLY A 2 -24.17 -12.42 9.15
N TYR A 3 -23.20 -11.85 8.46
CA TYR A 3 -21.80 -12.01 8.81
C TYR A 3 -21.37 -10.97 9.83
N ASP A 4 -20.55 -11.38 10.79
CA ASP A 4 -19.76 -10.50 11.62
C ASP A 4 -18.45 -10.20 10.89
N VAL A 5 -18.20 -8.92 10.60
CA VAL A 5 -17.09 -8.50 9.73
C VAL A 5 -16.11 -7.63 10.53
N ASN A 6 -14.90 -8.12 10.72
CA ASN A 6 -13.78 -7.31 11.20
C ASN A 6 -13.06 -6.69 10.00
N TYR A 7 -13.37 -5.44 9.69
CA TYR A 7 -12.80 -4.71 8.57
C TYR A 7 -11.65 -3.81 9.05
N VAL A 8 -10.46 -4.05 8.50
CA VAL A 8 -9.26 -3.27 8.83
C VAL A 8 -8.79 -2.51 7.57
N SER A 9 -8.64 -1.20 7.70
CA SER A 9 -8.14 -0.33 6.63
C SER A 9 -7.11 0.64 7.23
N ASN A 10 -5.85 0.45 6.89
CA ASN A 10 -4.75 1.20 7.48
C ASN A 10 -4.56 2.59 6.83
N PHE A 11 -3.76 3.40 7.51
CA PHE A 11 -3.13 4.58 6.92
C PHE A 11 -1.62 4.41 6.94
N THR A 12 -1.00 4.54 5.77
CA THR A 12 0.45 4.74 5.64
C THR A 12 0.73 6.19 6.00
N ASP A 13 1.14 6.43 7.23
CA ASP A 13 1.38 7.76 7.79
C ASP A 13 2.87 8.16 7.81
N VAL A 14 3.71 7.35 7.18
CA VAL A 14 5.13 7.64 6.93
C VAL A 14 5.54 7.11 5.55
N ASP A 15 5.84 7.99 4.62
CA ASP A 15 6.41 7.65 3.32
C ASP A 15 7.23 8.81 2.72
N ASP A 16 7.91 8.57 1.60
CA ASP A 16 8.76 9.56 0.95
C ASP A 16 7.96 10.81 0.50
N LYS A 17 6.68 10.67 0.12
CA LYS A 17 5.83 11.79 -0.33
C LYS A 17 5.39 12.65 0.85
N ILE A 18 5.06 12.02 1.98
CA ILE A 18 4.70 12.70 3.22
C ILE A 18 5.89 13.49 3.74
N ILE A 19 7.07 12.87 3.79
CA ILE A 19 8.32 13.50 4.23
C ILE A 19 8.67 14.70 3.34
N LYS A 20 8.64 14.51 2.02
CA LYS A 20 8.90 15.59 1.07
C LYS A 20 7.95 16.77 1.28
N LYS A 21 6.65 16.49 1.43
CA LYS A 21 5.64 17.52 1.66
C LYS A 21 5.85 18.25 2.99
N ALA A 22 6.23 17.54 4.04
CA ALA A 22 6.54 18.12 5.32
C ALA A 22 7.72 19.11 5.23
N ILE A 23 8.78 18.74 4.53
CA ILE A 23 9.94 19.59 4.26
C ILE A 23 9.52 20.83 3.45
N GLU A 24 8.73 20.67 2.39
CA GLU A 24 8.24 21.76 1.56
C GLU A 24 7.38 22.77 2.32
N GLU A 25 6.57 22.29 3.28
CA GLU A 25 5.69 23.13 4.11
C GLU A 25 6.33 23.62 5.41
N GLY A 26 7.55 23.18 5.73
CA GLY A 26 8.24 23.55 6.97
C GLY A 26 7.56 23.01 8.24
N THR A 27 6.98 21.82 8.14
CA THR A 27 6.24 21.14 9.21
C THR A 27 6.75 19.71 9.40
N THR A 28 6.08 18.91 10.23
CA THR A 28 6.44 17.52 10.50
C THR A 28 5.66 16.52 9.61
N ALA A 29 6.23 15.34 9.37
CA ALA A 29 5.53 14.25 8.68
C ALA A 29 4.24 13.84 9.41
N GLU A 30 4.25 13.89 10.75
CA GLU A 30 3.09 13.62 11.58
C GLU A 30 1.95 14.62 11.33
N GLU A 31 2.24 15.92 11.32
CA GLU A 31 1.24 16.96 11.06
C GLU A 31 0.63 16.82 9.65
N ILE A 32 1.45 16.52 8.64
CA ILE A 32 0.98 16.24 7.29
C ILE A 32 0.04 15.02 7.29
N SER A 33 0.47 13.91 7.89
CA SER A 33 -0.31 12.66 7.94
C SER A 33 -1.65 12.88 8.65
N GLN A 34 -1.64 13.47 9.83
CA GLN A 34 -2.85 13.70 10.62
C GLN A 34 -3.85 14.62 9.89
N ARG A 35 -3.36 15.65 9.20
CA ARG A 35 -4.19 16.51 8.36
C ARG A 35 -4.89 15.70 7.26
N TYR A 36 -4.14 14.91 6.48
CA TYR A 36 -4.72 14.14 5.38
C TYR A 36 -5.57 12.94 5.81
N ILE A 37 -5.27 12.34 6.96
CA ILE A 37 -6.15 11.31 7.58
C ILE A 37 -7.51 11.92 7.92
N LYS A 38 -7.53 13.11 8.52
CA LYS A 38 -8.77 13.83 8.83
C LYS A 38 -9.57 14.16 7.56
N GLU A 39 -8.87 14.63 6.52
CA GLU A 39 -9.47 14.94 5.23
C GLU A 39 -10.05 13.69 4.55
N CYS A 40 -9.30 12.57 4.56
CA CYS A 40 -9.76 11.29 4.02
C CYS A 40 -11.01 10.78 4.76
N LYS A 41 -11.00 10.82 6.09
CA LYS A 41 -12.15 10.41 6.90
C LYS A 41 -13.39 11.27 6.61
N LYS A 42 -13.19 12.58 6.40
CA LYS A 42 -14.27 13.47 6.01
C LYS A 42 -14.84 13.11 4.64
N ASP A 43 -13.98 12.89 3.64
CA ASP A 43 -14.41 12.54 2.30
C ASP A 43 -15.17 11.19 2.28
N MET A 44 -14.70 10.20 3.04
CA MET A 44 -15.40 8.92 3.21
C MET A 44 -16.76 9.08 3.89
N HIS A 45 -16.83 9.87 4.96
CA HIS A 45 -18.09 10.18 5.64
C HIS A 45 -19.09 10.87 4.70
N ASP A 46 -18.65 11.88 3.95
CA ASP A 46 -19.49 12.65 3.03
C ASP A 46 -19.98 11.77 1.86
N LEU A 47 -19.22 10.73 1.47
CA LEU A 47 -19.64 9.68 0.55
C LEU A 47 -20.56 8.62 1.20
N ASN A 48 -20.94 8.79 2.46
CA ASN A 48 -21.73 7.82 3.23
C ASN A 48 -21.08 6.41 3.25
N ILE A 49 -19.76 6.35 3.42
CA ILE A 49 -19.00 5.13 3.59
C ILE A 49 -18.81 4.88 5.08
N GLU A 50 -19.25 3.71 5.55
CA GLU A 50 -19.06 3.30 6.92
C GLU A 50 -17.57 3.17 7.24
N PRO A 51 -17.12 3.63 8.42
CA PRO A 51 -15.73 3.48 8.82
C PRO A 51 -15.35 2.00 8.98
N ALA A 52 -14.08 1.69 8.76
CA ALA A 52 -13.58 0.37 9.11
C ALA A 52 -13.67 0.12 10.63
N THR A 53 -13.68 -1.15 11.02
CA THR A 53 -13.63 -1.56 12.45
C THR A 53 -12.37 -1.00 13.11
N THR A 54 -11.25 -0.99 12.38
CA THR A 54 -9.98 -0.47 12.84
C THR A 54 -9.22 0.21 11.71
N HIS A 55 -8.63 1.38 12.02
CA HIS A 55 -7.72 2.11 11.14
C HIS A 55 -6.33 2.20 11.78
N PRO A 56 -5.48 1.17 11.66
CA PRO A 56 -4.12 1.22 12.21
C PRO A 56 -3.25 2.23 11.46
N LEU A 57 -2.29 2.81 12.17
CA LEU A 57 -1.27 3.70 11.63
C LEU A 57 0.07 2.96 11.56
N ALA A 58 0.77 3.07 10.44
CA ALA A 58 2.06 2.41 10.26
C ALA A 58 3.08 2.81 11.35
N THR A 59 3.10 4.09 11.76
CA THR A 59 4.01 4.60 12.80
C THR A 59 3.75 4.00 14.18
N GLN A 60 2.58 3.43 14.43
CA GLN A 60 2.23 2.78 15.71
C GLN A 60 2.57 1.30 15.75
N GLU A 61 3.06 0.74 14.63
CA GLU A 61 3.31 -0.70 14.47
C GLU A 61 4.80 -1.03 14.22
N ILE A 62 5.69 -0.09 14.49
CA ILE A 62 7.14 -0.21 14.23
C ILE A 62 7.75 -1.42 14.94
N ASP A 63 7.42 -1.64 16.21
CA ASP A 63 7.95 -2.76 16.97
C ASP A 63 7.55 -4.12 16.34
N GLY A 64 6.31 -4.23 15.88
CA GLY A 64 5.84 -5.41 15.17
C GLY A 64 6.56 -5.63 13.83
N MET A 65 6.89 -4.54 13.13
CA MET A 65 7.65 -4.62 11.88
C MET A 65 9.08 -5.10 12.15
N ILE A 66 9.74 -4.58 13.18
CA ILE A 66 11.08 -5.02 13.59
C ILE A 66 11.06 -6.52 13.94
N GLU A 67 10.08 -6.98 14.70
CA GLU A 67 9.98 -8.40 15.08
C GLU A 67 9.69 -9.31 13.88
N MET A 68 8.86 -8.90 12.93
CA MET A 68 8.64 -9.67 11.71
C MET A 68 9.91 -9.72 10.85
N ILE A 69 10.63 -8.61 10.72
CA ILE A 69 11.91 -8.56 9.97
C ILE A 69 12.95 -9.47 10.62
N LYS A 70 13.09 -9.48 11.96
CA LYS A 70 13.95 -10.43 12.68
C LYS A 70 13.59 -11.87 12.35
N THR A 71 12.31 -12.20 12.40
CA THR A 71 11.80 -13.53 12.05
C THR A 71 12.19 -13.92 10.62
N LEU A 72 12.10 -13.00 9.67
CA LEU A 72 12.48 -13.23 8.28
C LEU A 72 14.00 -13.43 8.14
N ILE A 73 14.82 -12.68 8.89
CA ILE A 73 16.29 -12.86 8.93
C ILE A 73 16.64 -14.23 9.52
N ASP A 74 16.06 -14.60 10.66
CA ASP A 74 16.32 -15.87 11.35
C ASP A 74 15.96 -17.07 10.47
N LYS A 75 14.89 -16.95 9.67
CA LYS A 75 14.50 -17.96 8.68
C LYS A 75 15.29 -17.86 7.37
N GLY A 76 16.18 -16.88 7.25
CA GLY A 76 17.06 -16.65 6.11
C GLY A 76 16.35 -16.02 4.89
N TYR A 77 15.13 -15.52 5.02
CA TYR A 77 14.41 -14.80 3.95
C TYR A 77 14.80 -13.33 3.83
N ALA A 78 15.56 -12.81 4.79
CA ALA A 78 16.03 -11.44 4.75
C ALA A 78 17.51 -11.36 5.19
N TYR A 79 18.16 -10.24 4.91
CA TYR A 79 19.53 -9.95 5.29
C TYR A 79 19.76 -8.47 5.52
N ASP A 80 20.70 -8.16 6.41
CA ASP A 80 21.21 -6.81 6.63
C ASP A 80 22.38 -6.53 5.70
N ALA A 81 22.32 -5.40 5.03
CA ALA A 81 23.38 -4.87 4.18
C ALA A 81 23.65 -3.43 4.61
N ASP A 82 24.61 -3.25 5.50
CA ASP A 82 25.05 -1.96 6.03
C ASP A 82 23.91 -1.10 6.61
N GLY A 83 23.01 -1.73 7.36
CA GLY A 83 21.88 -1.09 8.04
C GLY A 83 20.60 -0.98 7.20
N THR A 84 20.64 -1.39 5.94
CA THR A 84 19.44 -1.62 5.11
C THR A 84 19.09 -3.09 5.14
N VAL A 85 17.86 -3.42 5.45
CA VAL A 85 17.41 -4.82 5.42
C VAL A 85 16.62 -5.09 4.15
N TYR A 86 17.03 -6.13 3.42
CA TYR A 86 16.39 -6.58 2.19
C TYR A 86 15.75 -7.95 2.36
N TYR A 87 14.65 -8.17 1.65
CA TYR A 87 14.01 -9.47 1.49
C TYR A 87 14.61 -10.22 0.31
N ARG A 88 14.98 -11.52 0.49
CA ARG A 88 15.48 -12.40 -0.57
C ARG A 88 14.34 -12.95 -1.42
N THR A 89 14.00 -12.25 -2.47
CA THR A 89 12.82 -12.57 -3.30
C THR A 89 12.89 -13.99 -3.89
N ARG A 90 14.04 -14.41 -4.40
CA ARG A 90 14.22 -15.74 -5.01
C ARG A 90 14.14 -16.90 -4.01
N LYS A 91 14.27 -16.64 -2.72
CA LYS A 91 14.12 -17.68 -1.71
C LYS A 91 12.67 -18.11 -1.51
N PHE A 92 11.71 -17.21 -1.77
CA PHE A 92 10.29 -17.52 -1.74
C PHE A 92 9.87 -18.14 -3.08
N LYS A 93 9.76 -19.48 -3.12
CA LYS A 93 9.55 -20.24 -4.36
C LYS A 93 8.26 -19.90 -5.11
N ASP A 94 7.24 -19.49 -4.38
CA ASP A 94 5.92 -19.17 -4.93
C ASP A 94 5.76 -17.67 -5.28
N TYR A 95 6.88 -16.92 -5.33
CA TYR A 95 6.84 -15.52 -5.73
C TYR A 95 6.29 -15.35 -7.14
N GLY A 96 5.31 -14.48 -7.30
CA GLY A 96 4.58 -14.30 -8.55
C GLY A 96 3.26 -15.10 -8.62
N LYS A 97 2.90 -15.86 -7.57
CA LYS A 97 1.67 -16.69 -7.59
C LYS A 97 0.38 -15.89 -7.74
N LEU A 98 0.33 -14.66 -7.20
CA LEU A 98 -0.82 -13.76 -7.32
C LEU A 98 -0.80 -13.01 -8.67
N SER A 99 0.31 -12.37 -8.97
CA SER A 99 0.45 -11.51 -10.15
C SER A 99 0.62 -12.27 -11.46
N LYS A 100 0.88 -13.60 -11.38
CA LYS A 100 1.22 -14.46 -12.53
C LYS A 100 2.48 -14.01 -13.26
N LYS A 101 3.36 -13.27 -12.56
CA LYS A 101 4.64 -12.84 -13.10
C LYS A 101 5.71 -13.91 -12.87
N ASN A 102 6.53 -14.14 -13.89
CA ASN A 102 7.70 -15.01 -13.76
C ASN A 102 8.88 -14.17 -13.25
N ILE A 103 9.60 -14.67 -12.25
CA ILE A 103 10.80 -14.03 -11.69
C ILE A 103 11.86 -13.76 -12.76
N ASP A 104 12.07 -14.70 -13.69
CA ASP A 104 13.08 -14.57 -14.74
C ASP A 104 12.75 -13.43 -15.73
N ASP A 105 11.47 -13.22 -16.01
CA ASP A 105 11.01 -12.10 -16.86
C ASP A 105 11.19 -10.75 -16.16
N LEU A 106 11.03 -10.70 -14.83
CA LEU A 106 11.25 -9.51 -14.02
C LEU A 106 12.73 -9.10 -14.01
N GLU A 107 13.65 -10.07 -13.95
CA GLU A 107 15.10 -9.83 -14.02
C GLU A 107 15.50 -9.15 -15.33
N ALA A 108 14.92 -9.61 -16.45
CA ALA A 108 15.20 -9.02 -17.76
C ALA A 108 14.82 -7.54 -17.84
N GLY A 109 13.73 -7.12 -17.15
CA GLY A 109 13.30 -5.71 -17.08
C GLY A 109 14.12 -4.83 -16.13
N HIS A 110 14.82 -5.42 -15.16
CA HIS A 110 15.64 -4.70 -14.17
C HIS A 110 17.09 -4.45 -14.61
N ARG A 111 17.61 -5.17 -15.59
CA ARG A 111 19.00 -5.06 -16.04
C ARG A 111 19.42 -3.67 -16.54
N ASP A 112 18.45 -2.84 -16.92
CA ASP A 112 18.72 -1.52 -17.51
C ASP A 112 18.53 -0.35 -16.52
N ILE A 113 18.06 -0.60 -15.28
CA ILE A 113 17.77 0.47 -14.31
C ILE A 113 18.69 0.31 -13.09
N LYS A 114 19.85 0.96 -13.13
CA LYS A 114 20.67 1.16 -11.92
C LYS A 114 20.07 2.28 -11.08
N VAL A 115 19.44 1.93 -9.97
CA VAL A 115 19.00 2.91 -8.97
C VAL A 115 20.15 3.16 -8.00
N ALA A 116 20.54 4.41 -7.82
CA ALA A 116 21.60 4.79 -6.88
C ALA A 116 21.21 4.35 -5.45
N GLY A 117 22.12 3.64 -4.77
CA GLY A 117 21.90 3.08 -3.42
C GLY A 117 21.46 1.61 -3.39
N GLU A 118 21.36 0.94 -4.53
CA GLU A 118 21.04 -0.50 -4.63
C GLU A 118 22.28 -1.41 -4.77
N GLU A 119 23.48 -0.84 -4.63
CA GLU A 119 24.76 -1.56 -4.82
C GLU A 119 25.01 -2.66 -3.77
N SER A 120 24.24 -2.66 -2.67
CA SER A 120 24.36 -3.62 -1.57
C SER A 120 23.36 -4.79 -1.64
N LYS A 121 22.52 -4.86 -2.67
CA LYS A 121 21.59 -5.98 -2.86
C LYS A 121 22.32 -7.25 -3.32
N GLU A 122 21.95 -8.40 -2.74
CA GLU A 122 22.40 -9.71 -3.22
C GLU A 122 21.79 -10.04 -4.60
N ASP A 123 20.53 -9.64 -4.83
CA ASP A 123 19.79 -9.84 -6.09
C ASP A 123 19.02 -8.56 -6.44
N PRO A 124 18.98 -8.13 -7.72
CA PRO A 124 18.22 -6.95 -8.14
C PRO A 124 16.72 -6.97 -7.80
N LEU A 125 16.14 -8.16 -7.65
CA LEU A 125 14.74 -8.35 -7.30
C LEU A 125 14.45 -8.22 -5.80
N ASP A 126 15.49 -8.19 -4.96
CA ASP A 126 15.30 -8.04 -3.53
C ASP A 126 14.69 -6.67 -3.20
N PHE A 127 13.77 -6.64 -2.27
CA PHE A 127 13.09 -5.42 -1.89
C PHE A 127 13.35 -5.04 -0.44
N VAL A 128 13.24 -3.75 -0.15
CA VAL A 128 13.60 -3.18 1.15
C VAL A 128 12.53 -3.48 2.20
N LEU A 129 12.96 -3.96 3.36
CA LEU A 129 12.17 -4.13 4.58
C LEU A 129 12.43 -3.02 5.60
N TRP A 130 13.68 -2.52 5.68
CA TRP A 130 14.12 -1.44 6.56
C TRP A 130 15.13 -0.56 5.87
N LYS A 131 14.99 0.78 6.02
CA LYS A 131 15.88 1.79 5.44
C LYS A 131 16.55 2.58 6.53
N PRO A 132 17.87 2.82 6.48
CA PRO A 132 18.53 3.80 7.35
C PRO A 132 17.93 5.19 7.19
N LYS A 133 17.92 5.96 8.28
CA LYS A 133 17.44 7.34 8.24
C LYS A 133 18.31 8.21 7.35
N LYS A 134 17.68 9.20 6.71
CA LYS A 134 18.33 10.35 6.11
C LYS A 134 18.07 11.59 6.95
N GLU A 135 18.86 12.62 6.73
CA GLU A 135 18.68 13.90 7.43
C GLU A 135 17.27 14.45 7.16
N GLY A 136 16.59 14.86 8.25
CA GLY A 136 15.22 15.39 8.18
C GLY A 136 14.10 14.35 8.08
N GLU A 137 14.42 13.05 8.02
CA GLU A 137 13.41 11.99 8.03
C GLU A 137 13.05 11.53 9.45
N PRO A 138 11.77 11.18 9.72
CA PRO A 138 11.41 10.46 10.93
C PRO A 138 12.11 9.11 10.98
N SER A 139 12.52 8.69 12.17
CA SER A 139 13.23 7.42 12.32
C SER A 139 12.97 6.79 13.68
N TRP A 140 13.12 5.48 13.72
CA TRP A 140 13.00 4.65 14.92
C TRP A 140 14.26 3.81 15.09
N PRO A 141 14.65 3.52 16.35
CA PRO A 141 15.78 2.64 16.60
C PRO A 141 15.44 1.20 16.16
N SER A 142 16.41 0.53 15.54
CA SER A 142 16.31 -0.88 15.22
C SER A 142 17.65 -1.58 15.42
N PRO A 143 17.71 -2.92 15.42
CA PRO A 143 18.97 -3.66 15.51
C PRO A 143 19.96 -3.40 14.39
N TRP A 144 19.50 -2.89 13.25
CA TRP A 144 20.30 -2.69 12.03
C TRP A 144 20.77 -1.25 11.89
N SER A 145 19.85 -0.31 12.10
CA SER A 145 20.11 1.12 12.05
C SER A 145 18.94 1.91 12.63
N ASP A 146 19.19 3.16 13.06
CA ASP A 146 18.08 4.12 13.15
C ASP A 146 17.52 4.33 11.75
N GLY A 147 16.21 4.18 11.60
CA GLY A 147 15.61 4.20 10.27
C GLY A 147 14.11 4.07 10.25
N ARG A 148 13.58 3.61 9.15
CA ARG A 148 12.15 3.44 8.93
C ARG A 148 11.84 2.20 8.09
N PRO A 149 10.60 1.65 8.20
CA PRO A 149 10.20 0.48 7.44
C PRO A 149 10.12 0.74 5.93
N GLY A 150 10.25 -0.32 5.15
CA GLY A 150 9.78 -0.36 3.77
C GLY A 150 8.25 -0.42 3.72
N TRP A 151 7.68 0.01 2.60
CA TRP A 151 6.23 0.12 2.46
C TRP A 151 5.47 -1.22 2.62
N HIS A 152 6.06 -2.33 2.17
CA HIS A 152 5.33 -3.60 2.09
C HIS A 152 5.19 -4.31 3.45
N ILE A 153 6.15 -4.11 4.37
CA ILE A 153 6.13 -4.77 5.68
C ILE A 153 5.02 -4.23 6.58
N GLU A 154 4.61 -2.98 6.38
CA GLU A 154 3.55 -2.33 7.16
C GLU A 154 2.25 -3.13 7.12
N CYS A 155 1.77 -3.45 5.93
CA CYS A 155 0.51 -4.15 5.74
C CYS A 155 0.58 -5.60 6.22
N SER A 156 1.70 -6.30 6.02
CA SER A 156 1.89 -7.66 6.55
C SER A 156 1.76 -7.69 8.07
N VAL A 157 2.37 -6.73 8.77
CA VAL A 157 2.34 -6.65 10.23
C VAL A 157 0.96 -6.24 10.75
N MET A 158 0.36 -5.23 10.15
CA MET A 158 -0.97 -4.77 10.54
C MET A 158 -2.03 -5.85 10.30
N SER A 159 -1.98 -6.56 9.17
CA SER A 159 -2.86 -7.70 8.90
C SER A 159 -2.72 -8.78 9.98
N LYS A 160 -1.50 -9.19 10.28
CA LYS A 160 -1.24 -10.17 11.33
C LYS A 160 -1.77 -9.75 12.68
N LYS A 161 -1.51 -8.52 13.09
CA LYS A 161 -1.89 -8.01 14.42
C LYS A 161 -3.40 -7.93 14.61
N TYR A 162 -4.13 -7.47 13.62
CA TYR A 162 -5.55 -7.17 13.74
C TYR A 162 -6.47 -8.26 13.21
N LEU A 163 -5.99 -9.13 12.33
CA LEU A 163 -6.78 -10.15 11.64
C LEU A 163 -6.24 -11.57 11.82
N GLY A 164 -4.99 -11.74 12.29
CA GLY A 164 -4.34 -13.03 12.46
C GLY A 164 -3.37 -13.41 11.35
N ASP A 165 -2.81 -14.60 11.43
CA ASP A 165 -1.78 -15.09 10.52
C ASP A 165 -2.33 -15.39 9.11
N GLU A 166 -3.59 -15.80 9.02
CA GLU A 166 -4.35 -16.04 7.81
C GLU A 166 -5.60 -15.15 7.82
N ILE A 167 -5.85 -14.43 6.74
CA ILE A 167 -7.02 -13.56 6.62
C ILE A 167 -7.99 -14.07 5.55
N ASP A 168 -9.28 -13.77 5.70
CA ASP A 168 -10.27 -14.23 4.74
C ASP A 168 -10.18 -13.48 3.41
N ILE A 169 -10.16 -12.14 3.45
CA ILE A 169 -10.17 -11.30 2.23
C ILE A 169 -9.10 -10.21 2.35
N HIS A 170 -8.24 -10.12 1.33
CA HIS A 170 -7.35 -8.98 1.12
C HIS A 170 -7.76 -8.23 -0.14
N ALA A 171 -7.89 -6.91 -0.03
CA ALA A 171 -8.41 -6.10 -1.12
C ALA A 171 -7.58 -4.84 -1.39
N GLY A 172 -7.59 -4.38 -2.64
CA GLY A 172 -6.91 -3.14 -3.05
C GLY A 172 -7.16 -2.79 -4.51
N GLY A 173 -6.45 -1.80 -5.02
CA GLY A 173 -6.44 -1.49 -6.45
C GLY A 173 -5.64 -2.54 -7.25
N GLU A 174 -5.94 -2.69 -8.52
CA GLU A 174 -5.21 -3.63 -9.38
C GLU A 174 -3.71 -3.27 -9.55
N ASP A 175 -3.33 -2.01 -9.33
CA ASP A 175 -1.95 -1.56 -9.31
C ASP A 175 -1.16 -2.07 -8.10
N LEU A 176 -1.84 -2.50 -7.04
CA LEU A 176 -1.21 -3.10 -5.87
C LEU A 176 -0.90 -4.60 -6.03
N ILE A 177 -1.48 -5.28 -7.03
CA ILE A 177 -1.21 -6.71 -7.28
C ILE A 177 0.30 -6.96 -7.31
N PHE A 178 1.02 -6.09 -8.01
CA PHE A 178 2.47 -6.16 -8.12
C PHE A 178 3.10 -4.76 -8.11
N PRO A 179 4.12 -4.53 -7.28
CA PRO A 179 4.78 -5.51 -6.42
C PRO A 179 4.17 -5.65 -5.01
N HIS A 180 3.24 -4.78 -4.57
CA HIS A 180 2.88 -4.60 -3.17
C HIS A 180 2.29 -5.88 -2.55
N HIS A 181 1.17 -6.38 -3.07
CA HIS A 181 0.49 -7.58 -2.54
C HIS A 181 1.33 -8.85 -2.72
N GLU A 182 2.10 -8.96 -3.81
CA GLU A 182 3.02 -10.08 -3.99
C GLU A 182 4.10 -10.08 -2.91
N ASN A 183 4.63 -8.90 -2.55
CA ASN A 183 5.61 -8.75 -1.49
C ASN A 183 5.00 -9.03 -0.10
N GLU A 184 3.74 -8.62 0.14
CA GLU A 184 3.03 -8.96 1.38
C GLU A 184 2.85 -10.47 1.54
N ILE A 185 2.49 -11.18 0.45
CA ILE A 185 2.42 -12.65 0.45
C ILE A 185 3.76 -13.25 0.85
N ALA A 186 4.84 -12.83 0.18
CA ALA A 186 6.17 -13.36 0.44
C ALA A 186 6.60 -13.13 1.89
N GLN A 187 6.38 -11.95 2.44
CA GLN A 187 6.70 -11.61 3.84
C GLN A 187 5.86 -12.42 4.82
N SER A 188 4.54 -12.41 4.66
CA SER A 188 3.61 -13.01 5.61
C SER A 188 3.72 -14.53 5.63
N GLU A 189 3.76 -15.18 4.47
CA GLU A 189 3.85 -16.63 4.39
C GLU A 189 5.22 -17.16 4.83
N ALA A 190 6.31 -16.46 4.50
CA ALA A 190 7.63 -16.83 5.01
C ALA A 190 7.74 -16.66 6.53
N ALA A 191 7.18 -15.58 7.08
CA ALA A 191 7.20 -15.33 8.52
C ALA A 191 6.30 -16.27 9.31
N ASN A 192 5.07 -16.51 8.83
CA ASN A 192 4.03 -17.22 9.58
C ASN A 192 3.95 -18.72 9.25
N GLY A 193 4.35 -19.13 8.04
CA GLY A 193 4.33 -20.54 7.61
C GLY A 193 2.94 -21.05 7.22
N CYS A 194 2.00 -20.14 6.91
CA CYS A 194 0.66 -20.45 6.43
C CYS A 194 0.27 -19.53 5.28
N GLU A 195 -0.82 -19.83 4.58
CA GLU A 195 -1.37 -18.97 3.54
C GLU A 195 -1.75 -17.60 4.12
N PHE A 196 -1.42 -16.51 3.42
CA PHE A 196 -1.68 -15.17 3.92
C PHE A 196 -3.16 -14.78 3.78
N SER A 197 -3.76 -15.00 2.62
CA SER A 197 -5.16 -14.63 2.37
C SER A 197 -5.87 -15.61 1.47
N LYS A 198 -7.07 -16.03 1.88
CA LYS A 198 -7.91 -16.97 1.12
C LYS A 198 -8.46 -16.37 -0.16
N TYR A 199 -8.87 -15.09 -0.11
CA TYR A 199 -9.50 -14.41 -1.24
C TYR A 199 -8.84 -13.06 -1.50
N TRP A 200 -8.56 -12.80 -2.77
CA TRP A 200 -7.99 -11.55 -3.25
C TRP A 200 -9.02 -10.80 -4.08
N MET A 201 -9.23 -9.52 -3.75
CA MET A 201 -10.15 -8.66 -4.48
C MET A 201 -9.40 -7.41 -4.96
N HIS A 202 -9.40 -7.19 -6.29
CA HIS A 202 -8.77 -6.02 -6.88
C HIS A 202 -9.77 -5.25 -7.71
N ASN A 203 -9.91 -3.95 -7.43
CA ASN A 203 -10.76 -3.07 -8.21
C ASN A 203 -9.97 -2.47 -9.37
N GLY A 204 -10.68 -2.33 -10.50
CA GLY A 204 -10.14 -1.70 -11.71
C GLY A 204 -9.83 -0.22 -11.51
N PHE A 205 -9.08 0.35 -12.45
CA PHE A 205 -8.72 1.76 -12.43
C PHE A 205 -9.91 2.69 -12.63
N LEU A 206 -9.82 3.87 -12.03
CA LEU A 206 -10.64 5.00 -12.40
C LEU A 206 -9.95 5.76 -13.55
N ASN A 207 -10.64 5.84 -14.68
CA ASN A 207 -10.22 6.58 -15.85
C ASN A 207 -10.99 7.91 -15.95
N ILE A 208 -10.38 8.90 -16.56
CA ILE A 208 -11.00 10.17 -16.91
C ILE A 208 -10.96 10.30 -18.43
N ASN A 209 -12.13 10.37 -19.07
CA ASN A 209 -12.22 10.44 -20.54
C ASN A 209 -11.35 9.37 -21.23
N ASN A 210 -11.49 8.11 -20.80
CA ASN A 210 -10.75 6.94 -21.29
C ASN A 210 -9.21 6.99 -21.09
N LYS A 211 -8.71 7.85 -20.21
CA LYS A 211 -7.30 7.90 -19.81
C LYS A 211 -7.18 7.65 -18.32
N LYS A 212 -6.16 6.91 -17.90
CA LYS A 212 -5.89 6.68 -16.47
C LYS A 212 -5.81 8.03 -15.75
N MET A 213 -6.54 8.16 -14.64
CA MET A 213 -6.45 9.34 -13.78
C MET A 213 -5.07 9.42 -13.14
N SER A 214 -4.38 10.55 -13.29
CA SER A 214 -3.05 10.74 -12.75
C SER A 214 -2.75 12.22 -12.52
N LYS A 215 -2.07 12.53 -11.41
CA LYS A 215 -1.62 13.90 -11.12
C LYS A 215 -0.67 14.44 -12.18
N SER A 216 0.19 13.58 -12.75
CA SER A 216 1.15 13.97 -13.80
C SER A 216 0.49 14.33 -15.13
N LEU A 217 -0.70 13.79 -15.40
CA LEU A 217 -1.47 14.11 -16.62
C LEU A 217 -2.40 15.33 -16.44
N GLY A 218 -2.49 15.88 -15.21
CA GLY A 218 -3.37 17.01 -14.92
C GLY A 218 -4.87 16.69 -15.01
N ASN A 219 -5.24 15.41 -15.09
CA ASN A 219 -6.62 14.93 -15.16
C ASN A 219 -7.08 14.32 -13.82
N PHE A 220 -6.62 14.88 -12.72
CA PHE A 220 -6.89 14.40 -11.36
C PHE A 220 -7.96 15.29 -10.71
N PHE A 221 -9.02 14.66 -10.18
CA PHE A 221 -10.06 15.32 -9.40
C PHE A 221 -10.13 14.69 -8.01
N THR A 222 -10.30 15.53 -7.00
CA THR A 222 -10.60 15.09 -5.64
C THR A 222 -12.11 14.92 -5.45
N VAL A 223 -12.50 14.21 -4.39
CA VAL A 223 -13.92 14.13 -3.99
C VAL A 223 -14.52 15.52 -3.81
N ARG A 224 -13.75 16.48 -3.29
CA ARG A 224 -14.18 17.88 -3.09
C ARG A 224 -14.40 18.63 -4.38
N ASP A 225 -13.50 18.47 -5.36
CA ASP A 225 -13.70 19.08 -6.68
C ASP A 225 -15.01 18.60 -7.31
N ILE A 226 -15.32 17.31 -7.14
CA ILE A 226 -16.60 16.75 -7.64
C ILE A 226 -17.78 17.27 -6.84
N SER A 227 -17.65 17.45 -5.51
CA SER A 227 -18.72 17.93 -4.64
C SER A 227 -19.17 19.36 -4.93
N GLU A 228 -18.35 20.16 -5.60
CA GLU A 228 -18.74 21.50 -6.07
C GLU A 228 -19.79 21.45 -7.18
N LYS A 229 -19.86 20.34 -7.92
CA LYS A 229 -20.72 20.19 -9.10
C LYS A 229 -21.84 19.16 -8.89
N TYR A 230 -21.57 18.11 -8.12
CA TYR A 230 -22.49 16.99 -7.93
C TYR A 230 -22.67 16.66 -6.46
N ASP A 231 -23.89 16.20 -6.10
CA ASP A 231 -24.11 15.56 -4.80
C ASP A 231 -23.24 14.30 -4.69
N LEU A 232 -22.60 14.10 -3.54
CA LEU A 232 -21.71 12.98 -3.34
C LEU A 232 -22.43 11.62 -3.34
N GLN A 233 -23.75 11.58 -3.15
CA GLN A 233 -24.52 10.34 -3.34
C GLN A 233 -24.60 9.96 -4.83
N VAL A 234 -24.58 10.93 -5.74
CA VAL A 234 -24.48 10.69 -7.20
C VAL A 234 -23.11 10.10 -7.52
N LEU A 235 -22.04 10.66 -6.95
CA LEU A 235 -20.68 10.10 -7.11
C LEU A 235 -20.61 8.68 -6.55
N ARG A 236 -21.17 8.43 -5.36
CA ARG A 236 -21.23 7.09 -4.77
C ARG A 236 -21.97 6.11 -5.68
N PHE A 237 -23.13 6.48 -6.19
CA PHE A 237 -23.92 5.65 -7.11
C PHE A 237 -23.14 5.37 -8.40
N PHE A 238 -22.49 6.39 -8.97
CA PHE A 238 -21.62 6.23 -10.12
C PHE A 238 -20.49 5.22 -9.86
N MET A 239 -19.78 5.34 -8.73
CA MET A 239 -18.70 4.41 -8.35
C MET A 239 -19.18 2.96 -8.21
N LEU A 240 -20.44 2.74 -7.84
CA LEU A 240 -21.06 1.43 -7.67
C LEU A 240 -21.78 0.92 -8.92
N SER A 241 -21.83 1.69 -10.00
CA SER A 241 -22.60 1.37 -11.20
C SER A 241 -21.97 0.27 -12.08
N ALA A 242 -20.71 -0.04 -11.88
CA ALA A 242 -19.98 -1.08 -12.60
C ALA A 242 -19.47 -2.18 -11.66
N HIS A 243 -19.15 -3.33 -12.24
CA HIS A 243 -18.48 -4.39 -11.49
C HIS A 243 -17.11 -3.91 -11.02
N TYR A 244 -16.74 -4.18 -9.75
CA TYR A 244 -15.54 -3.65 -9.12
C TYR A 244 -14.23 -3.93 -9.87
N ARG A 245 -14.13 -5.06 -10.60
CA ARG A 245 -12.95 -5.42 -11.41
C ARG A 245 -12.85 -4.66 -12.73
N SER A 246 -13.93 -4.03 -13.17
CA SER A 246 -13.93 -3.31 -14.44
C SER A 246 -13.39 -1.90 -14.25
N PRO A 247 -12.55 -1.41 -15.16
CA PRO A 247 -12.20 0.01 -15.16
C PRO A 247 -13.45 0.88 -15.24
N LEU A 248 -13.51 1.90 -14.41
CA LEU A 248 -14.61 2.85 -14.39
C LEU A 248 -14.17 4.13 -15.09
N ASN A 249 -14.91 4.57 -16.11
CA ASN A 249 -14.59 5.80 -16.83
C ASN A 249 -15.45 6.95 -16.34
N PHE A 250 -14.84 7.94 -15.71
CA PHE A 250 -15.49 9.16 -15.28
C PHE A 250 -15.66 10.11 -16.48
N SER A 251 -16.87 10.59 -16.67
CA SER A 251 -17.19 11.69 -17.58
C SER A 251 -18.43 12.44 -17.07
N ASP A 252 -18.57 13.70 -17.49
CA ASP A 252 -19.74 14.49 -17.11
C ASP A 252 -21.06 13.83 -17.55
N ASP A 253 -21.09 13.22 -18.74
CA ASP A 253 -22.29 12.54 -19.27
C ASP A 253 -22.71 11.36 -18.38
N LEU A 254 -21.74 10.58 -17.89
CA LEU A 254 -22.01 9.46 -16.99
C LEU A 254 -22.44 9.92 -15.59
N MET A 255 -21.91 11.05 -15.12
CA MET A 255 -22.35 11.65 -13.86
C MET A 255 -23.79 12.22 -13.97
N GLU A 256 -24.12 12.88 -15.08
CA GLU A 256 -25.51 13.33 -15.32
C GLU A 256 -26.47 12.14 -15.45
N SER A 257 -26.02 11.02 -16.07
CA SER A 257 -26.82 9.80 -16.12
C SER A 257 -27.02 9.17 -14.73
N ALA A 258 -26.02 9.22 -13.86
CA ALA A 258 -26.11 8.72 -12.50
C ALA A 258 -27.01 9.59 -11.59
N LYS A 259 -27.21 10.86 -11.94
CA LYS A 259 -28.05 11.82 -11.23
C LYS A 259 -29.54 11.60 -11.49
N ASN A 260 -29.90 11.11 -12.67
CA ASN A 260 -31.28 10.89 -13.11
C ASN A 260 -31.77 9.48 -12.73
#